data_8fce2c70bfbd14c893bf814ce66411d7
#
_entry.id   8fce2c70bfbd14c893bf814ce66411d7
#
_cell.length_a   1.000
_cell.length_b   1.000
_cell.length_c   1.000
_cell.angle_alpha   90.00
_cell.angle_beta   90.00
_cell.angle_gamma   90.00
#
_symmetry.space_group_name_H-M   'P 1'
#
loop_
_entity.id
_entity.type
_entity.pdbx_description
1 polymer ?
#
loop_
_entity_poly.entity_id
_entity_poly.type
_entity_poly.pdbx_seq_one_letter_code
_entity_poly.pdbx_strand_id
1 'polypeptide(L)'
;MSDATRARIIAIANQKGGVGKTTTAINLGAALALEGQRTLILDLDPQGNASTGLGVDARNRDLTTYDLILEDTPLAEIIRKTSVENLWIAPATTDLSSADIEMVANENRVFMLKDSLANRATKDFDIVLIDCPPSLNLLTINAMVAADAVLVPLQSEFFALEGLSQLMLTIREVRQTANPALRIEGVVLTMYDQRNNLSRQVEDDARETLGDLVYATRIPRNVRLSEAPSYSIPVLEYDPASSGSQAYMNLAREMLDRHLATA
;
A
#
# COMPACT_ATOMS: atom_id res chain seq x y z
N MET A 1 10.41 -17.38 -25.43
CA MET A 1 10.22 -15.99 -24.99
C MET A 1 9.34 -16.10 -23.75
N SER A 2 9.88 -15.88 -22.56
CA SER A 2 9.09 -15.92 -21.33
C SER A 2 8.06 -14.79 -21.44
N ASP A 3 6.80 -15.16 -21.25
CA ASP A 3 5.73 -14.19 -21.03
C ASP A 3 6.18 -13.28 -19.89
N ALA A 4 6.43 -12.01 -20.18
CA ALA A 4 6.84 -11.05 -19.16
C ALA A 4 5.63 -10.96 -18.21
N THR A 5 5.75 -11.60 -17.06
CA THR A 5 4.72 -11.59 -16.04
C THR A 5 4.43 -10.15 -15.67
N ARG A 6 3.17 -9.75 -15.80
CA ARG A 6 2.68 -8.43 -15.37
C ARG A 6 2.99 -8.24 -13.87
N ALA A 7 3.37 -7.03 -13.47
CA ALA A 7 3.53 -6.68 -12.06
C ALA A 7 2.28 -7.03 -11.24
N ARG A 8 2.47 -7.56 -10.04
CA ARG A 8 1.38 -7.73 -9.08
C ARG A 8 1.09 -6.41 -8.38
N ILE A 9 -0.14 -5.92 -8.51
CA ILE A 9 -0.57 -4.63 -7.97
C ILE A 9 -1.36 -4.86 -6.67
N ILE A 10 -0.91 -4.26 -5.56
CA ILE A 10 -1.51 -4.42 -4.23
C ILE A 10 -1.86 -3.05 -3.66
N ALA A 11 -3.15 -2.80 -3.41
CA ALA A 11 -3.61 -1.60 -2.72
C ALA A 11 -3.48 -1.78 -1.20
N ILE A 12 -2.85 -0.83 -0.51
CA ILE A 12 -2.74 -0.79 0.94
C ILE A 12 -3.83 0.15 1.46
N ALA A 13 -4.93 -0.41 1.94
CA ALA A 13 -6.13 0.35 2.25
C ALA A 13 -6.70 0.04 3.64
N ASN A 14 -7.16 1.08 4.30
CA ASN A 14 -8.02 1.03 5.49
C ASN A 14 -8.67 2.41 5.67
N GLN A 15 -9.96 2.43 6.00
CA GLN A 15 -10.72 3.66 6.21
C GLN A 15 -10.20 4.48 7.40
N LYS A 16 -9.67 3.81 8.43
CA LYS A 16 -9.17 4.47 9.64
C LYS A 16 -7.82 5.15 9.37
N GLY A 17 -7.70 6.41 9.78
CA GLY A 17 -6.42 7.13 9.81
C GLY A 17 -5.49 6.57 10.89
N GLY A 18 -4.17 6.68 10.68
CA GLY A 18 -3.17 6.33 11.69
C GLY A 18 -2.94 4.83 11.90
N VAL A 19 -3.54 3.93 11.10
CA VAL A 19 -3.33 2.47 11.25
C VAL A 19 -2.03 1.95 10.64
N GLY A 20 -1.19 2.81 10.09
CA GLY A 20 0.10 2.45 9.53
C GLY A 20 0.07 2.07 8.04
N LYS A 21 -0.87 2.57 7.23
CA LYS A 21 -0.89 2.34 5.76
C LYS A 21 0.40 2.79 5.12
N THR A 22 0.71 4.07 5.20
CA THR A 22 1.94 4.67 4.66
C THR A 22 3.21 4.04 5.23
N THR A 23 3.24 3.79 6.55
CA THR A 23 4.35 3.08 7.20
C THR A 23 4.54 1.69 6.59
N THR A 24 3.44 0.99 6.31
CA THR A 24 3.47 -0.32 5.67
C THR A 24 3.91 -0.21 4.21
N ALA A 25 3.41 0.76 3.44
CA ALA A 25 3.81 0.96 2.05
C ALA A 25 5.32 1.18 1.93
N ILE A 26 5.88 2.09 2.73
CA ILE A 26 7.31 2.41 2.75
C ILE A 26 8.14 1.17 3.13
N ASN A 27 7.85 0.58 4.28
CA ASN A 27 8.74 -0.43 4.86
C ASN A 27 8.56 -1.82 4.26
N LEU A 28 7.34 -2.19 3.87
CA LEU A 28 7.11 -3.40 3.08
C LEU A 28 7.71 -3.28 1.68
N GLY A 29 7.56 -2.10 1.04
CA GLY A 29 8.18 -1.84 -0.26
C GLY A 29 9.71 -1.98 -0.21
N ALA A 30 10.35 -1.40 0.82
CA ALA A 30 11.78 -1.54 1.05
C ALA A 30 12.18 -2.99 1.36
N ALA A 31 11.40 -3.71 2.16
CA ALA A 31 11.67 -5.12 2.47
C ALA A 31 11.57 -6.03 1.24
N LEU A 32 10.55 -5.83 0.40
CA LEU A 32 10.39 -6.56 -0.87
C LEU A 32 11.56 -6.27 -1.83
N ALA A 33 11.99 -5.01 -1.91
CA ALA A 33 13.14 -4.61 -2.72
C ALA A 33 14.45 -5.30 -2.24
N LEU A 34 14.66 -5.38 -0.93
CA LEU A 34 15.79 -6.11 -0.34
C LEU A 34 15.71 -7.64 -0.56
N GLU A 35 14.52 -8.20 -0.69
CA GLU A 35 14.31 -9.60 -1.12
C GLU A 35 14.41 -9.78 -2.65
N GLY A 36 14.89 -8.75 -3.37
CA GLY A 36 15.20 -8.80 -4.79
C GLY A 36 14.03 -8.51 -5.73
N GLN A 37 12.87 -8.06 -5.20
CA GLN A 37 11.73 -7.69 -6.02
C GLN A 37 11.86 -6.24 -6.52
N ARG A 38 11.72 -6.00 -7.82
CA ARG A 38 11.61 -4.64 -8.38
C ARG A 38 10.27 -4.06 -7.96
N THR A 39 10.29 -3.17 -6.98
CA THR A 39 9.10 -2.69 -6.29
C THR A 39 8.86 -1.22 -6.61
N LEU A 40 7.62 -0.88 -6.99
CA LEU A 40 7.16 0.49 -7.16
C LEU A 40 6.11 0.81 -6.08
N ILE A 41 6.23 1.98 -5.46
CA ILE A 41 5.18 2.55 -4.62
C ILE A 41 4.48 3.65 -5.41
N LEU A 42 3.15 3.59 -5.51
CA LEU A 42 2.30 4.68 -5.98
C LEU A 42 1.71 5.37 -4.74
N ASP A 43 2.11 6.61 -4.48
CA ASP A 43 1.55 7.41 -3.39
C ASP A 43 0.25 8.06 -3.88
N LEU A 44 -0.90 7.67 -3.33
CA LEU A 44 -2.22 8.25 -3.64
C LEU A 44 -2.79 9.07 -2.48
N ASP A 45 -2.02 9.25 -1.39
CA ASP A 45 -2.44 10.15 -0.32
C ASP A 45 -2.04 11.59 -0.66
N PRO A 46 -2.98 12.54 -0.73
CA PRO A 46 -2.69 13.96 -0.96
C PRO A 46 -1.67 14.56 0.01
N GLN A 47 -1.49 13.95 1.18
CA GLN A 47 -0.48 14.37 2.15
C GLN A 47 0.96 14.09 1.69
N GLY A 48 1.16 13.17 0.72
CA GLY A 48 2.45 12.82 0.17
C GLY A 48 3.45 12.26 1.20
N ASN A 49 2.94 11.56 2.22
CA ASN A 49 3.75 11.06 3.32
C ASN A 49 4.69 9.91 2.88
N ALA A 50 4.25 9.04 1.98
CA ALA A 50 5.13 8.01 1.41
C ALA A 50 6.25 8.65 0.59
N SER A 51 5.93 9.67 -0.20
CA SER A 51 6.89 10.44 -0.98
C SER A 51 7.96 11.10 -0.11
N THR A 52 7.54 11.78 0.96
CA THR A 52 8.47 12.42 1.92
C THR A 52 9.31 11.37 2.65
N GLY A 53 8.70 10.28 3.10
CA GLY A 53 9.38 9.21 3.84
C GLY A 53 10.39 8.42 3.01
N LEU A 54 10.34 8.54 1.67
CA LEU A 54 11.30 7.94 0.74
C LEU A 54 12.22 8.98 0.08
N GLY A 55 12.32 10.18 0.64
CA GLY A 55 13.32 11.19 0.26
C GLY A 55 12.95 12.05 -0.95
N VAL A 56 11.70 12.00 -1.44
CA VAL A 56 11.26 12.92 -2.49
C VAL A 56 10.75 14.21 -1.86
N ASP A 57 11.60 15.27 -1.90
CA ASP A 57 11.24 16.59 -1.39
C ASP A 57 10.02 17.16 -2.13
N ALA A 58 9.08 17.77 -1.39
CA ALA A 58 7.86 18.35 -1.97
C ALA A 58 8.14 19.39 -3.06
N ARG A 59 9.29 20.09 -2.98
CA ARG A 59 9.71 21.07 -3.99
C ARG A 59 10.20 20.47 -5.31
N ASN A 60 10.42 19.16 -5.35
CA ASN A 60 10.95 18.42 -6.50
C ASN A 60 9.93 17.44 -7.07
N ARG A 61 8.65 17.64 -6.80
CA ARG A 61 7.53 16.81 -7.30
C ARG A 61 6.82 17.51 -8.45
N ASP A 62 7.55 17.74 -9.56
CA ASP A 62 7.01 18.42 -10.73
C ASP A 62 5.94 17.57 -11.47
N LEU A 63 6.13 16.24 -11.48
CA LEU A 63 5.18 15.26 -12.00
C LEU A 63 4.85 14.25 -10.90
N THR A 64 3.56 13.95 -10.76
CA THR A 64 3.00 13.21 -9.62
C THR A 64 1.95 12.20 -10.05
N THR A 65 1.40 11.47 -9.10
CA THR A 65 0.25 10.59 -9.34
C THR A 65 -1.03 11.33 -9.73
N TYR A 66 -1.11 12.64 -9.50
CA TYR A 66 -2.16 13.50 -10.05
C TYR A 66 -2.06 13.53 -11.59
N ASP A 67 -0.86 13.82 -12.12
CA ASP A 67 -0.60 13.88 -13.56
C ASP A 67 -0.80 12.51 -14.23
N LEU A 68 -0.47 11.42 -13.52
CA LEU A 68 -0.72 10.05 -13.97
C LEU A 68 -2.21 9.80 -14.21
N ILE A 69 -3.07 10.24 -13.28
CA ILE A 69 -4.50 9.90 -13.28
C ILE A 69 -5.31 10.85 -14.15
N LEU A 70 -4.99 12.16 -14.17
CA LEU A 70 -5.81 13.20 -14.77
C LEU A 70 -5.25 13.76 -16.08
N GLU A 71 -3.91 13.73 -16.25
CA GLU A 71 -3.23 14.34 -17.39
C GLU A 71 -2.63 13.31 -18.34
N ASP A 72 -2.94 12.01 -18.18
CA ASP A 72 -2.42 10.91 -19.00
C ASP A 72 -0.88 10.88 -19.10
N THR A 73 -0.18 11.46 -18.13
CA THR A 73 1.30 11.49 -18.11
C THR A 73 1.85 10.08 -17.94
N PRO A 74 2.79 9.64 -18.81
CA PRO A 74 3.34 8.30 -18.71
C PRO A 74 4.01 8.03 -17.35
N LEU A 75 3.74 6.89 -16.73
CA LEU A 75 4.30 6.50 -15.43
C LEU A 75 5.84 6.61 -15.42
N ALA A 76 6.51 6.28 -16.51
CA ALA A 76 7.97 6.33 -16.63
C ALA A 76 8.56 7.75 -16.45
N GLU A 77 7.79 8.81 -16.67
CA GLU A 77 8.22 10.19 -16.46
C GLU A 77 8.04 10.64 -15.01
N ILE A 78 7.12 9.98 -14.29
CA ILE A 78 6.73 10.33 -12.93
C ILE A 78 7.62 9.64 -11.89
N ILE A 79 7.98 8.37 -12.12
CA ILE A 79 8.70 7.55 -11.15
C ILE A 79 10.07 8.15 -10.79
N ARG A 80 10.41 8.01 -9.51
CA ARG A 80 11.72 8.42 -8.95
C ARG A 80 12.37 7.21 -8.27
N LYS A 81 13.70 7.10 -8.40
CA LYS A 81 14.48 6.15 -7.61
C LYS A 81 14.54 6.63 -6.16
N THR A 82 14.51 5.67 -5.23
CA THR A 82 14.77 5.95 -3.80
C THR A 82 16.22 5.64 -3.43
N SER A 83 16.59 5.79 -2.16
CA SER A 83 17.88 5.35 -1.63
C SER A 83 18.02 3.82 -1.63
N VAL A 84 16.90 3.10 -1.55
CA VAL A 84 16.89 1.64 -1.52
C VAL A 84 17.00 1.10 -2.95
N GLU A 85 17.95 0.21 -3.18
CA GLU A 85 18.06 -0.50 -4.45
C GLU A 85 16.78 -1.30 -4.76
N ASN A 86 16.36 -1.34 -6.02
CA ASN A 86 15.12 -1.98 -6.47
C ASN A 86 13.81 -1.38 -5.91
N LEU A 87 13.86 -0.17 -5.34
CA LEU A 87 12.67 0.55 -4.89
C LEU A 87 12.51 1.89 -5.63
N TRP A 88 11.33 2.09 -6.20
CA TRP A 88 10.91 3.33 -6.86
C TRP A 88 9.63 3.86 -6.25
N ILE A 89 9.35 5.14 -6.49
CA ILE A 89 8.12 5.80 -6.05
C ILE A 89 7.59 6.72 -7.15
N ALA A 90 6.26 6.71 -7.37
CA ALA A 90 5.53 7.76 -8.03
C ALA A 90 4.96 8.68 -6.94
N PRO A 91 5.45 9.93 -6.83
CA PRO A 91 5.15 10.80 -5.71
C PRO A 91 3.76 11.43 -5.81
N ALA A 92 3.22 11.88 -4.67
CA ALA A 92 2.00 12.64 -4.54
C ALA A 92 2.23 14.08 -4.07
N THR A 93 1.30 14.95 -4.41
CA THR A 93 1.16 16.30 -3.85
C THR A 93 -0.26 16.56 -3.38
N THR A 94 -0.48 17.70 -2.72
CA THR A 94 -1.81 18.16 -2.29
C THR A 94 -2.80 18.33 -3.44
N ASP A 95 -2.33 18.40 -4.69
CA ASP A 95 -3.18 18.52 -5.89
C ASP A 95 -4.13 17.33 -6.03
N LEU A 96 -3.72 16.14 -5.55
CA LEU A 96 -4.63 14.99 -5.47
C LEU A 96 -5.90 15.24 -4.64
N SER A 97 -5.93 16.29 -3.80
CA SER A 97 -7.17 16.65 -3.07
C SER A 97 -8.26 17.15 -4.01
N SER A 98 -7.89 17.74 -5.16
CA SER A 98 -8.86 18.16 -6.18
C SER A 98 -9.28 17.02 -7.10
N ALA A 99 -8.46 15.98 -7.19
CA ALA A 99 -8.69 14.84 -8.09
C ALA A 99 -10.05 14.16 -7.85
N ASP A 100 -10.48 14.00 -6.59
CA ASP A 100 -11.80 13.44 -6.28
C ASP A 100 -12.94 14.24 -6.94
N ILE A 101 -12.83 15.58 -7.00
CA ILE A 101 -13.86 16.46 -7.58
C ILE A 101 -13.78 16.40 -9.11
N GLU A 102 -12.58 16.46 -9.67
CA GLU A 102 -12.35 16.47 -11.11
C GLU A 102 -12.74 15.13 -11.76
N MET A 103 -12.42 14.00 -11.12
CA MET A 103 -12.82 12.68 -11.57
C MET A 103 -14.33 12.47 -11.61
N VAL A 104 -15.13 13.17 -10.75
CA VAL A 104 -16.59 12.99 -10.69
C VAL A 104 -17.26 13.25 -12.04
N ALA A 105 -16.71 14.19 -12.82
CA ALA A 105 -17.25 14.56 -14.13
C ALA A 105 -16.95 13.51 -15.24
N ASN A 106 -16.04 12.56 -15.00
CA ASN A 106 -15.64 11.55 -15.96
C ASN A 106 -16.54 10.30 -15.84
N GLU A 107 -17.08 9.83 -16.95
CA GLU A 107 -17.91 8.61 -16.98
C GLU A 107 -17.12 7.38 -16.53
N ASN A 108 -15.82 7.31 -16.82
CA ASN A 108 -14.92 6.23 -16.45
C ASN A 108 -14.18 6.50 -15.14
N ARG A 109 -14.68 7.40 -14.29
CA ARG A 109 -14.00 7.90 -13.07
C ARG A 109 -13.40 6.84 -12.15
N VAL A 110 -13.94 5.63 -12.10
CA VAL A 110 -13.42 4.54 -11.26
C VAL A 110 -12.33 3.71 -11.91
N PHE A 111 -12.09 3.87 -13.23
CA PHE A 111 -11.13 3.11 -14.01
C PHE A 111 -9.87 3.90 -14.36
N MET A 112 -9.79 5.19 -14.06
CA MET A 112 -8.74 6.09 -14.54
C MET A 112 -7.34 5.58 -14.17
N LEU A 113 -7.10 5.21 -12.90
CA LEU A 113 -5.81 4.66 -12.51
C LEU A 113 -5.51 3.31 -13.19
N LYS A 114 -6.53 2.45 -13.36
CA LYS A 114 -6.36 1.18 -14.08
C LYS A 114 -5.94 1.41 -15.52
N ASP A 115 -6.54 2.38 -16.19
CA ASP A 115 -6.25 2.72 -17.58
C ASP A 115 -4.83 3.32 -17.69
N SER A 116 -4.43 4.19 -16.76
CA SER A 116 -3.06 4.75 -16.68
C SER A 116 -1.99 3.70 -16.44
N LEU A 117 -2.31 2.61 -15.71
CA LEU A 117 -1.40 1.49 -15.45
C LEU A 117 -1.46 0.39 -16.53
N ALA A 118 -2.31 0.55 -17.53
CA ALA A 118 -2.43 -0.37 -18.66
C ALA A 118 -1.20 -0.30 -19.60
N ASN A 119 -1.23 -1.07 -20.69
CA ASN A 119 -0.24 -1.00 -21.78
C ASN A 119 1.23 -1.16 -21.35
N ARG A 120 1.50 -2.04 -20.38
CA ARG A 120 2.85 -2.36 -19.86
C ARG A 120 3.52 -1.19 -19.12
N ALA A 121 2.78 -0.23 -18.60
CA ALA A 121 3.36 0.83 -17.78
C ALA A 121 4.14 0.29 -16.58
N THR A 122 3.73 -0.86 -16.03
CA THR A 122 4.35 -1.52 -14.88
C THR A 122 5.26 -2.70 -15.23
N LYS A 123 5.59 -2.91 -16.52
CA LYS A 123 6.35 -4.09 -17.02
C LYS A 123 7.74 -4.29 -16.40
N ASP A 124 8.33 -3.21 -15.91
CA ASP A 124 9.69 -3.21 -15.36
C ASP A 124 9.70 -3.51 -13.84
N PHE A 125 8.51 -3.74 -13.25
CA PHE A 125 8.34 -4.04 -11.84
C PHE A 125 7.77 -5.45 -11.64
N ASP A 126 8.09 -6.04 -10.48
CA ASP A 126 7.52 -7.31 -10.06
C ASP A 126 6.30 -7.07 -9.16
N ILE A 127 6.39 -6.04 -8.29
CA ILE A 127 5.34 -5.65 -7.36
C ILE A 127 5.10 -4.13 -7.43
N VAL A 128 3.83 -3.74 -7.41
CA VAL A 128 3.39 -2.35 -7.24
C VAL A 128 2.54 -2.26 -5.98
N LEU A 129 2.94 -1.42 -5.05
CA LEU A 129 2.17 -1.09 -3.84
C LEU A 129 1.52 0.27 -4.02
N ILE A 130 0.21 0.37 -3.76
CA ILE A 130 -0.52 1.64 -3.81
C ILE A 130 -0.83 2.08 -2.38
N ASP A 131 -0.23 3.19 -1.92
CA ASP A 131 -0.54 3.79 -0.62
C ASP A 131 -1.82 4.62 -0.72
N CYS A 132 -2.90 4.16 -0.11
CA CYS A 132 -4.22 4.79 -0.18
C CYS A 132 -4.43 5.81 0.93
N PRO A 133 -5.18 6.91 0.67
CA PRO A 133 -5.59 7.87 1.70
C PRO A 133 -6.48 7.22 2.79
N PRO A 134 -6.65 7.89 3.95
CA PRO A 134 -7.48 7.38 5.05
C PRO A 134 -8.99 7.63 4.82
N SER A 135 -9.48 7.24 3.64
CA SER A 135 -10.88 7.41 3.24
C SER A 135 -11.24 6.36 2.18
N LEU A 136 -12.52 6.05 2.06
CA LEU A 136 -13.05 5.21 0.96
C LEU A 136 -13.60 6.09 -0.16
N ASN A 137 -12.83 7.13 -0.52
CA ASN A 137 -13.15 8.07 -1.59
C ASN A 137 -12.82 7.48 -2.99
N LEU A 138 -12.98 8.30 -4.03
CA LEU A 138 -12.80 7.87 -5.42
C LEU A 138 -11.34 7.46 -5.73
N LEU A 139 -10.33 8.07 -5.09
CA LEU A 139 -8.92 7.66 -5.20
C LEU A 139 -8.72 6.23 -4.67
N THR A 140 -9.27 5.90 -3.50
CA THR A 140 -9.18 4.55 -2.93
C THR A 140 -9.94 3.54 -3.79
N ILE A 141 -11.10 3.91 -4.35
CA ILE A 141 -11.82 3.04 -5.29
C ILE A 141 -10.99 2.79 -6.55
N ASN A 142 -10.36 3.83 -7.13
CA ASN A 142 -9.44 3.68 -8.27
C ASN A 142 -8.28 2.73 -7.96
N ALA A 143 -7.68 2.85 -6.76
CA ALA A 143 -6.64 1.92 -6.32
C ALA A 143 -7.13 0.47 -6.31
N MET A 144 -8.32 0.21 -5.74
CA MET A 144 -8.90 -1.14 -5.70
C MET A 144 -9.30 -1.67 -7.08
N VAL A 145 -9.76 -0.80 -7.98
CA VAL A 145 -10.11 -1.19 -9.36
C VAL A 145 -8.87 -1.54 -10.17
N ALA A 146 -7.75 -0.87 -9.92
CA ALA A 146 -6.47 -1.14 -10.58
C ALA A 146 -5.71 -2.34 -9.97
N ALA A 147 -5.96 -2.68 -8.70
CA ALA A 147 -5.22 -3.69 -7.96
C ALA A 147 -5.66 -5.13 -8.25
N ASP A 148 -4.73 -6.07 -8.06
CA ASP A 148 -5.00 -7.50 -8.01
C ASP A 148 -5.50 -7.92 -6.61
N ALA A 149 -5.00 -7.23 -5.57
CA ALA A 149 -5.37 -7.54 -4.19
C ALA A 149 -5.29 -6.31 -3.26
N VAL A 150 -5.92 -6.42 -2.09
CA VAL A 150 -5.90 -5.40 -1.03
C VAL A 150 -5.20 -5.96 0.20
N LEU A 151 -4.11 -5.33 0.63
CA LEU A 151 -3.48 -5.53 1.93
C LEU A 151 -4.09 -4.56 2.94
N VAL A 152 -4.49 -5.08 4.10
CA VAL A 152 -5.19 -4.29 5.12
C VAL A 152 -4.35 -4.20 6.40
N PRO A 153 -3.64 -3.08 6.63
CA PRO A 153 -3.06 -2.80 7.94
C PRO A 153 -4.18 -2.56 8.97
N LEU A 154 -4.18 -3.33 10.05
CA LEU A 154 -5.18 -3.29 11.10
C LEU A 154 -4.51 -3.00 12.44
N GLN A 155 -4.76 -1.81 13.00
CA GLN A 155 -4.28 -1.48 14.33
C GLN A 155 -5.09 -2.24 15.39
N SER A 156 -4.40 -2.88 16.35
CA SER A 156 -5.01 -3.72 17.40
C SER A 156 -5.70 -2.86 18.47
N GLU A 157 -6.82 -2.20 18.12
CA GLU A 157 -7.65 -1.35 18.97
C GLU A 157 -9.12 -1.75 18.91
N PHE A 158 -9.92 -1.30 19.89
CA PHE A 158 -11.31 -1.72 20.11
C PHE A 158 -12.23 -1.62 18.88
N PHE A 159 -12.10 -0.56 18.09
CA PHE A 159 -12.94 -0.38 16.86
C PHE A 159 -12.29 -0.93 15.58
N ALA A 160 -11.26 -1.77 15.70
CA ALA A 160 -10.53 -2.28 14.55
C ALA A 160 -11.41 -3.11 13.60
N LEU A 161 -12.24 -3.98 14.15
CA LEU A 161 -13.09 -4.89 13.38
C LEU A 161 -14.30 -4.19 12.73
N GLU A 162 -14.80 -3.11 13.32
CA GLU A 162 -15.86 -2.32 12.71
C GLU A 162 -15.38 -1.65 11.42
N GLY A 163 -14.21 -0.98 11.46
CA GLY A 163 -13.59 -0.39 10.27
C GLY A 163 -13.23 -1.43 9.21
N LEU A 164 -12.80 -2.62 9.64
CA LEU A 164 -12.52 -3.73 8.74
C LEU A 164 -13.79 -4.21 8.03
N SER A 165 -14.90 -4.36 8.75
CA SER A 165 -16.19 -4.77 8.18
C SER A 165 -16.66 -3.81 7.09
N GLN A 166 -16.53 -2.50 7.30
CA GLN A 166 -16.89 -1.49 6.31
C GLN A 166 -15.99 -1.58 5.05
N LEU A 167 -14.68 -1.78 5.24
CA LEU A 167 -13.75 -1.98 4.12
C LEU A 167 -14.11 -3.25 3.32
N MET A 168 -14.48 -4.35 3.99
CA MET A 168 -14.90 -5.59 3.33
C MET A 168 -16.15 -5.41 2.48
N LEU A 169 -17.09 -4.57 2.90
CA LEU A 169 -18.26 -4.21 2.09
C LEU A 169 -17.83 -3.46 0.82
N THR A 170 -16.95 -2.47 0.95
CA THR A 170 -16.43 -1.73 -0.20
C THR A 170 -15.66 -2.64 -1.19
N ILE A 171 -14.80 -3.54 -0.69
CA ILE A 171 -14.13 -4.53 -1.55
C ILE A 171 -15.16 -5.40 -2.29
N ARG A 172 -16.22 -5.83 -1.62
CA ARG A 172 -17.30 -6.61 -2.23
C ARG A 172 -18.01 -5.83 -3.33
N GLU A 173 -18.32 -4.57 -3.12
CA GLU A 173 -18.93 -3.68 -4.11
C GLU A 173 -18.04 -3.51 -5.33
N VAL A 174 -16.75 -3.23 -5.13
CA VAL A 174 -15.76 -3.11 -6.22
C VAL A 174 -15.67 -4.42 -7.02
N ARG A 175 -15.67 -5.58 -6.35
CA ARG A 175 -15.70 -6.89 -7.03
C ARG A 175 -16.95 -7.10 -7.87
N GLN A 176 -18.09 -6.64 -7.42
CA GLN A 176 -19.35 -6.81 -8.14
C GLN A 176 -19.52 -5.88 -9.32
N THR A 177 -18.91 -4.70 -9.28
CA THR A 177 -19.18 -3.61 -10.23
C THR A 177 -18.04 -3.32 -11.21
N ALA A 178 -16.78 -3.41 -10.76
CA ALA A 178 -15.65 -2.87 -11.51
C ALA A 178 -14.42 -3.80 -11.61
N ASN A 179 -14.13 -4.63 -10.58
CA ASN A 179 -12.98 -5.52 -10.59
C ASN A 179 -13.32 -6.90 -9.99
N PRO A 180 -13.94 -7.82 -10.75
CA PRO A 180 -14.31 -9.15 -10.26
C PRO A 180 -13.14 -10.01 -9.79
N ALA A 181 -11.92 -9.73 -10.26
CA ALA A 181 -10.71 -10.45 -9.91
C ALA A 181 -10.07 -9.97 -8.59
N LEU A 182 -10.50 -8.83 -8.03
CA LEU A 182 -9.93 -8.27 -6.81
C LEU A 182 -9.98 -9.28 -5.66
N ARG A 183 -8.86 -9.50 -4.99
CA ARG A 183 -8.74 -10.40 -3.84
C ARG A 183 -8.36 -9.61 -2.58
N ILE A 184 -8.46 -10.26 -1.43
CA ILE A 184 -7.83 -9.77 -0.21
C ILE A 184 -6.46 -10.44 -0.14
N GLU A 185 -5.39 -9.64 -0.13
CA GLU A 185 -4.02 -10.09 0.06
C GLU A 185 -3.83 -10.66 1.46
N GLY A 186 -4.35 -9.92 2.42
CA GLY A 186 -4.36 -10.31 3.82
C GLY A 186 -4.54 -9.11 4.73
N VAL A 187 -4.63 -9.42 6.02
CA VAL A 187 -4.69 -8.45 7.12
C VAL A 187 -3.43 -8.55 7.94
N VAL A 188 -2.70 -7.44 8.10
CA VAL A 188 -1.52 -7.37 8.95
C VAL A 188 -1.81 -6.53 10.20
N LEU A 189 -1.58 -7.13 11.37
CA LEU A 189 -1.74 -6.44 12.64
C LEU A 189 -0.59 -5.46 12.84
N THR A 190 -0.92 -4.19 13.07
CA THR A 190 0.04 -3.10 13.26
C THR A 190 -0.02 -2.54 14.67
N MET A 191 1.08 -1.88 15.10
CA MET A 191 1.22 -1.32 16.45
C MET A 191 0.89 -2.34 17.55
N TYR A 192 1.18 -3.60 17.28
CA TYR A 192 0.86 -4.71 18.14
C TYR A 192 1.72 -4.67 19.43
N ASP A 193 1.08 -4.77 20.58
CA ASP A 193 1.75 -4.97 21.86
C ASP A 193 1.27 -6.27 22.50
N GLN A 194 2.15 -7.27 22.51
CA GLN A 194 1.85 -8.60 23.04
C GLN A 194 1.48 -8.59 24.55
N ARG A 195 1.89 -7.55 25.28
CA ARG A 195 1.57 -7.38 26.71
C ARG A 195 0.15 -6.84 26.93
N ASN A 196 -0.46 -6.29 25.87
CA ASN A 196 -1.80 -5.71 25.93
C ASN A 196 -2.86 -6.79 25.63
N ASN A 197 -3.74 -7.04 26.58
CA ASN A 197 -4.83 -8.01 26.43
C ASN A 197 -5.76 -7.66 25.27
N LEU A 198 -6.03 -6.36 25.04
CA LEU A 198 -6.85 -5.92 23.92
C LEU A 198 -6.22 -6.28 22.57
N SER A 199 -4.90 -6.13 22.43
CA SER A 199 -4.21 -6.52 21.18
C SER A 199 -4.37 -8.01 20.89
N ARG A 200 -4.29 -8.85 21.91
CA ARG A 200 -4.52 -10.30 21.76
C ARG A 200 -5.96 -10.63 21.41
N GLN A 201 -6.93 -9.99 22.07
CA GLN A 201 -8.34 -10.20 21.77
C GLN A 201 -8.67 -9.80 20.34
N VAL A 202 -8.19 -8.64 19.86
CA VAL A 202 -8.41 -8.19 18.46
C VAL A 202 -7.77 -9.16 17.47
N GLU A 203 -6.61 -9.73 17.81
CA GLU A 203 -5.99 -10.76 16.98
C GLU A 203 -6.84 -12.04 16.91
N ASP A 204 -7.30 -12.54 18.07
CA ASP A 204 -8.10 -13.75 18.16
C ASP A 204 -9.42 -13.58 17.37
N ASP A 205 -10.12 -12.46 17.55
CA ASP A 205 -11.34 -12.13 16.83
C ASP A 205 -11.11 -11.99 15.30
N ALA A 206 -9.98 -11.38 14.90
CA ALA A 206 -9.60 -11.27 13.49
C ALA A 206 -9.30 -12.65 12.88
N ARG A 207 -8.58 -13.50 13.60
CA ARG A 207 -8.27 -14.87 13.13
C ARG A 207 -9.51 -15.78 13.11
N GLU A 208 -10.41 -15.64 14.06
CA GLU A 208 -11.69 -16.35 14.06
C GLU A 208 -12.54 -15.98 12.84
N THR A 209 -12.56 -14.70 12.47
CA THR A 209 -13.39 -14.19 11.38
C THR A 209 -12.77 -14.42 10.00
N LEU A 210 -11.45 -14.25 9.85
CA LEU A 210 -10.75 -14.18 8.58
C LEU A 210 -9.77 -15.34 8.33
N GLY A 211 -9.51 -16.17 9.35
CA GLY A 211 -8.63 -17.34 9.23
C GLY A 211 -7.24 -17.00 8.70
N ASP A 212 -6.85 -17.71 7.65
CA ASP A 212 -5.54 -17.62 7.01
C ASP A 212 -5.27 -16.28 6.30
N LEU A 213 -6.28 -15.43 6.13
CA LEU A 213 -6.08 -14.08 5.61
C LEU A 213 -5.30 -13.19 6.59
N VAL A 214 -5.31 -13.51 7.90
CA VAL A 214 -4.49 -12.77 8.87
C VAL A 214 -3.05 -13.26 8.78
N TYR A 215 -2.12 -12.34 8.50
CA TYR A 215 -0.70 -12.66 8.48
C TYR A 215 -0.23 -13.21 9.84
N ALA A 216 0.68 -14.18 9.82
CA ALA A 216 1.34 -14.64 11.06
C ALA A 216 2.25 -13.56 11.62
N THR A 217 2.88 -12.80 10.74
CA THR A 217 3.71 -11.66 11.07
C THR A 217 2.87 -10.50 11.64
N ARG A 218 3.33 -9.93 12.73
CA ARG A 218 2.75 -8.75 13.39
C ARG A 218 3.77 -7.62 13.39
N ILE A 219 3.33 -6.39 13.10
CA ILE A 219 4.18 -5.21 13.17
C ILE A 219 4.07 -4.62 14.58
N PRO A 220 5.14 -4.66 15.38
CA PRO A 220 5.09 -4.18 16.75
C PRO A 220 4.99 -2.66 16.83
N ARG A 221 4.48 -2.14 17.95
CA ARG A 221 4.67 -0.74 18.29
C ARG A 221 6.17 -0.50 18.50
N ASN A 222 6.78 0.33 17.62
CA ASN A 222 8.21 0.58 17.62
C ASN A 222 8.48 2.05 17.27
N VAL A 223 9.25 2.73 18.13
CA VAL A 223 9.57 4.16 17.95
C VAL A 223 10.41 4.41 16.71
N ARG A 224 11.27 3.46 16.30
CA ARG A 224 12.10 3.58 15.09
C ARG A 224 11.27 3.71 13.82
N LEU A 225 10.10 3.04 13.75
CA LEU A 225 9.14 3.21 12.65
C LEU A 225 8.58 4.62 12.55
N SER A 226 8.47 5.32 13.68
CA SER A 226 7.98 6.70 13.71
C SER A 226 9.10 7.73 13.49
N GLU A 227 10.34 7.40 13.81
CA GLU A 227 11.51 8.27 13.64
C GLU A 227 12.02 8.26 12.19
N ALA A 228 12.11 7.09 11.56
CA ALA A 228 12.71 6.90 10.24
C ALA A 228 12.18 7.88 9.17
N PRO A 229 10.86 8.18 9.06
CA PRO A 229 10.36 9.16 8.10
C PRO A 229 10.93 10.57 8.27
N SER A 230 11.34 10.97 9.48
CA SER A 230 12.00 12.26 9.73
C SER A 230 13.39 12.35 9.12
N TYR A 231 13.98 11.21 8.79
CA TYR A 231 15.25 11.10 8.07
C TYR A 231 15.06 10.78 6.58
N SER A 232 13.79 10.70 6.12
CA SER A 232 13.43 10.42 4.73
C SER A 232 13.97 9.08 4.20
N ILE A 233 14.07 8.08 5.08
CA ILE A 233 14.50 6.72 4.76
C ILE A 233 13.58 5.68 5.44
N PRO A 234 13.46 4.45 4.88
CA PRO A 234 12.76 3.36 5.53
C PRO A 234 13.44 2.92 6.82
N VAL A 235 12.69 2.30 7.75
CA VAL A 235 13.25 1.79 9.01
C VAL A 235 14.35 0.74 8.78
N LEU A 236 14.32 0.04 7.66
CA LEU A 236 15.31 -0.97 7.30
C LEU A 236 16.70 -0.38 7.03
N GLU A 237 16.76 0.89 6.59
CA GLU A 237 18.03 1.65 6.48
C GLU A 237 18.33 2.40 7.77
N TYR A 238 17.31 2.93 8.45
CA TYR A 238 17.46 3.73 9.66
C TYR A 238 17.97 2.92 10.86
N ASP A 239 17.35 1.77 11.13
CA ASP A 239 17.74 0.83 12.20
C ASP A 239 17.42 -0.61 11.79
N PRO A 240 18.30 -1.27 11.00
CA PRO A 240 18.09 -2.64 10.50
C PRO A 240 17.86 -3.68 11.61
N ALA A 241 18.42 -3.45 12.80
CA ALA A 241 18.31 -4.37 13.94
C ALA A 241 17.02 -4.20 14.75
N SER A 242 16.26 -3.14 14.51
CA SER A 242 15.03 -2.89 15.25
C SER A 242 13.98 -3.97 15.02
N SER A 243 13.10 -4.17 16.01
CA SER A 243 11.99 -5.12 15.87
C SER A 243 11.02 -4.72 14.77
N GLY A 244 10.92 -3.42 14.43
CA GLY A 244 10.14 -2.92 13.31
C GLY A 244 10.70 -3.36 11.96
N SER A 245 12.02 -3.22 11.75
CA SER A 245 12.73 -3.67 10.55
C SER A 245 12.57 -5.17 10.34
N GLN A 246 12.84 -5.95 11.38
CA GLN A 246 12.71 -7.41 11.31
C GLN A 246 11.29 -7.85 11.00
N ALA A 247 10.28 -7.17 11.56
CA ALA A 247 8.89 -7.48 11.31
C ALA A 247 8.51 -7.24 9.85
N TYR A 248 8.95 -6.13 9.23
CA TYR A 248 8.67 -5.88 7.81
C TYR A 248 9.42 -6.84 6.89
N MET A 249 10.66 -7.24 7.21
CA MET A 249 11.36 -8.30 6.47
C MET A 249 10.60 -9.63 6.54
N ASN A 250 10.11 -10.00 7.73
CA ASN A 250 9.31 -11.22 7.89
C ASN A 250 7.97 -11.14 7.13
N LEU A 251 7.31 -9.97 7.13
CA LEU A 251 6.08 -9.75 6.38
C LEU A 251 6.30 -9.90 4.87
N ALA A 252 7.41 -9.35 4.35
CA ALA A 252 7.76 -9.47 2.94
C ALA A 252 7.98 -10.95 2.54
N ARG A 253 8.73 -11.71 3.34
CA ARG A 253 8.96 -13.14 3.12
C ARG A 253 7.67 -13.93 3.18
N GLU A 254 6.85 -13.72 4.21
CA GLU A 254 5.55 -14.38 4.34
C GLU A 254 4.64 -14.06 3.14
N MET A 255 4.65 -12.83 2.64
CA MET A 255 3.90 -12.44 1.44
C MET A 255 4.40 -13.19 0.21
N LEU A 256 5.72 -13.24 -0.03
CA LEU A 256 6.31 -13.93 -1.18
C LEU A 256 6.04 -15.44 -1.13
N ASP A 257 6.12 -16.07 0.04
CA ASP A 257 5.82 -17.50 0.22
C ASP A 257 4.34 -17.79 -0.10
N ARG A 258 3.40 -16.93 0.32
CA ARG A 258 1.99 -17.05 -0.02
C ARG A 258 1.73 -16.93 -1.52
N HIS A 259 2.49 -16.06 -2.22
CA HIS A 259 2.39 -15.89 -3.67
C HIS A 259 2.86 -17.16 -4.40
N LEU A 260 3.96 -17.78 -3.97
CA LEU A 260 4.46 -19.04 -4.54
C LEU A 260 3.48 -20.20 -4.34
N ALA A 261 2.78 -20.24 -3.21
CA ALA A 261 1.81 -21.30 -2.91
C ALA A 261 0.50 -21.18 -3.72
N THR A 262 0.23 -20.01 -4.32
CA THR A 262 -1.01 -19.72 -5.08
C THR A 262 -0.81 -19.65 -6.60
N ALA A 263 0.43 -19.67 -7.07
CA ALA A 263 0.82 -19.66 -8.49
C ALA A 263 0.86 -21.09 -9.05
#